data_17dc53aba0ad23fad3bf994c9302767a
#
_entry.id   17dc53aba0ad23fad3bf994c9302767a
#
_cell.length_a   1.000
_cell.length_b   1.000
_cell.length_c   1.000
_cell.angle_alpha   90.00
_cell.angle_beta   90.00
_cell.angle_gamma   90.00
#
_symmetry.space_group_name_H-M   'P 1'
#
loop_
_entity.id
_entity.type
_entity.pdbx_description
1 polymer ?
#
loop_
_entity_poly.entity_id
_entity_poly.type
_entity_poly.pdbx_seq_one_letter_code
_entity_poly.pdbx_strand_id
1 'polypeptide(L)'
;RPGKETVFGPAHLVVEDVPLPLAVPYGFFPFNKNYSSGFIMPSYVDETVRGFYLRDGGYYWAINDYMDLKALGEIYTKGSWGTSVETNYNKRYKYRGNVYFSFLRTVEGEKNMPDYQVTKSFKLQWTHSKDSRANPNTTFSARVNFASESYERKNLESMYNPLSYTQSTRASSVSFSHTFPTIGLSIAASANLTQNMRDSTIAMTLPDVSFSLARFYPFRRKYSVGKERWYEKISVSYTGQLSNSITTKEDKLFKSNLVKDWRNGFQHRVPIDATFQLFKYINISPNLSF
;
A
#
# COMPACT_ATOMS: atom_id res chain seq x y z
N ARG A 1 27.66 -36.93 -3.30
CA ARG A 1 26.67 -36.41 -4.27
C ARG A 1 27.37 -35.34 -5.07
N PRO A 2 27.33 -35.36 -6.42
CA PRO A 2 27.95 -34.30 -7.23
C PRO A 2 27.36 -32.95 -6.86
N GLY A 3 28.23 -31.95 -6.78
CA GLY A 3 27.87 -30.60 -6.30
C GLY A 3 26.75 -29.98 -7.12
N LYS A 4 25.85 -29.33 -6.42
CA LYS A 4 24.74 -28.58 -7.01
C LYS A 4 25.13 -27.15 -7.40
N GLU A 5 26.41 -26.93 -7.68
CA GLU A 5 26.99 -25.63 -7.95
C GLU A 5 27.91 -25.69 -9.15
N THR A 6 27.81 -24.74 -10.05
CA THR A 6 28.81 -24.51 -11.10
C THR A 6 29.70 -23.35 -10.67
N VAL A 7 30.98 -23.61 -10.52
CA VAL A 7 32.00 -22.60 -10.22
C VAL A 7 32.60 -22.12 -11.52
N PHE A 8 32.68 -20.81 -11.74
CA PHE A 8 33.39 -20.24 -12.90
C PHE A 8 34.59 -19.41 -12.44
N GLY A 9 35.63 -19.41 -13.27
CA GLY A 9 36.85 -18.63 -13.03
C GLY A 9 36.68 -17.13 -13.27
N PRO A 10 37.77 -16.36 -13.30
CA PRO A 10 37.71 -14.92 -13.47
C PRO A 10 36.95 -14.57 -14.75
N ALA A 11 35.92 -13.73 -14.57
CA ALA A 11 35.08 -13.25 -15.66
C ALA A 11 35.08 -11.72 -15.66
N HIS A 12 35.11 -11.13 -16.84
CA HIS A 12 34.93 -9.70 -17.04
C HIS A 12 33.80 -9.45 -18.04
N LEU A 13 33.13 -8.32 -17.85
CA LEU A 13 32.07 -7.94 -18.76
C LEU A 13 32.68 -7.34 -20.04
N VAL A 14 32.29 -7.87 -21.17
CA VAL A 14 32.68 -7.37 -22.50
C VAL A 14 31.40 -6.94 -23.22
N VAL A 15 31.34 -5.70 -23.68
CA VAL A 15 30.24 -5.16 -24.47
C VAL A 15 30.82 -4.65 -25.79
N GLU A 16 30.31 -5.18 -26.90
CA GLU A 16 30.79 -4.84 -28.26
C GLU A 16 32.33 -4.92 -28.40
N ASP A 17 32.90 -6.02 -27.92
CA ASP A 17 34.35 -6.28 -27.91
C ASP A 17 35.19 -5.34 -27.00
N VAL A 18 34.57 -4.46 -26.25
CA VAL A 18 35.24 -3.59 -25.27
C VAL A 18 35.13 -4.18 -23.86
N PRO A 19 36.27 -4.55 -23.24
CA PRO A 19 36.23 -5.01 -21.84
C PRO A 19 35.95 -3.84 -20.90
N LEU A 20 34.88 -3.98 -20.13
CA LEU A 20 34.54 -3.04 -19.09
C LEU A 20 35.30 -3.33 -17.79
N PRO A 21 35.53 -2.32 -16.93
CA PRO A 21 36.26 -2.48 -15.67
C PRO A 21 35.48 -3.26 -14.61
N LEU A 22 34.51 -4.04 -15.00
CA LEU A 22 33.71 -4.90 -14.13
C LEU A 22 34.25 -6.34 -14.27
N ALA A 23 35.09 -6.71 -13.32
CA ALA A 23 35.67 -8.05 -13.26
C ALA A 23 35.28 -8.73 -11.94
N VAL A 24 34.90 -9.98 -12.05
CA VAL A 24 34.64 -10.86 -10.90
C VAL A 24 35.71 -11.94 -10.89
N PRO A 25 36.51 -12.06 -9.81
CA PRO A 25 37.63 -13.00 -9.80
C PRO A 25 37.19 -14.46 -9.91
N TYR A 26 36.09 -14.83 -9.34
CA TYR A 26 35.40 -16.11 -9.51
C TYR A 26 33.97 -16.02 -8.95
N GLY A 27 33.09 -16.89 -9.38
CA GLY A 27 31.71 -16.95 -8.90
C GLY A 27 31.19 -18.39 -8.97
N PHE A 28 30.01 -18.59 -8.41
CA PHE A 28 29.32 -19.87 -8.45
C PHE A 28 27.84 -19.69 -8.73
N PHE A 29 27.27 -20.62 -9.48
CA PHE A 29 25.84 -20.72 -9.68
C PHE A 29 25.30 -21.94 -8.90
N PRO A 30 24.53 -21.77 -7.84
CA PRO A 30 23.90 -22.88 -7.17
C PRO A 30 22.69 -23.39 -7.96
N PHE A 31 22.65 -24.68 -8.29
CA PHE A 31 21.49 -25.35 -8.87
C PHE A 31 20.56 -25.86 -7.78
N ASN A 32 20.12 -24.97 -6.89
CA ASN A 32 19.18 -25.33 -5.85
C ASN A 32 17.73 -25.12 -6.32
N LYS A 33 16.84 -26.05 -5.95
CA LYS A 33 15.40 -25.91 -6.12
C LYS A 33 14.78 -24.88 -5.15
N ASN A 34 15.55 -24.46 -4.16
CA ASN A 34 15.13 -23.49 -3.14
C ASN A 34 15.65 -22.11 -3.50
N TYR A 35 14.92 -21.09 -3.10
CA TYR A 35 15.36 -19.70 -3.22
C TYR A 35 16.70 -19.51 -2.48
N SER A 36 17.70 -19.02 -3.17
CA SER A 36 19.01 -18.72 -2.61
C SER A 36 19.36 -17.26 -2.81
N SER A 37 20.02 -16.67 -1.82
CA SER A 37 20.55 -15.31 -1.93
C SER A 37 21.65 -15.22 -2.98
N GLY A 38 21.77 -14.09 -3.66
CA GLY A 38 22.78 -13.92 -4.69
C GLY A 38 22.85 -12.50 -5.24
N PHE A 39 23.94 -12.24 -5.96
CA PHE A 39 24.13 -10.98 -6.66
C PHE A 39 23.29 -10.92 -7.94
N ILE A 40 22.72 -9.75 -8.21
CA ILE A 40 22.03 -9.41 -9.45
C ILE A 40 23.00 -8.57 -10.27
N MET A 41 23.34 -9.06 -11.45
CA MET A 41 24.26 -8.35 -12.33
C MET A 41 23.56 -7.13 -12.94
N PRO A 42 24.21 -5.96 -12.94
CA PRO A 42 23.66 -4.77 -13.56
C PRO A 42 23.58 -4.91 -15.08
N SER A 43 22.58 -4.29 -15.67
CA SER A 43 22.50 -4.04 -17.09
C SER A 43 23.24 -2.74 -17.43
N TYR A 44 23.95 -2.77 -18.55
CA TYR A 44 24.65 -1.61 -19.11
C TYR A 44 23.90 -1.10 -20.32
N VAL A 45 23.58 0.19 -20.32
CA VAL A 45 22.90 0.85 -21.45
C VAL A 45 23.37 2.30 -21.55
N ASP A 46 23.21 2.89 -22.72
CA ASP A 46 23.46 4.29 -23.02
C ASP A 46 22.16 5.10 -23.04
N GLU A 47 22.19 6.27 -22.48
CA GLU A 47 21.10 7.25 -22.50
C GLU A 47 21.63 8.66 -22.83
N THR A 48 20.97 9.32 -23.75
CA THR A 48 21.41 10.64 -24.26
C THR A 48 21.45 11.71 -23.17
N VAL A 49 20.48 11.72 -22.25
CA VAL A 49 20.33 12.78 -21.25
C VAL A 49 21.28 12.58 -20.07
N ARG A 50 21.36 11.36 -19.52
CA ARG A 50 22.10 11.02 -18.29
C ARG A 50 23.42 10.31 -18.55
N GLY A 51 23.70 9.98 -19.82
CA GLY A 51 24.92 9.28 -20.24
C GLY A 51 24.84 7.78 -20.02
N PHE A 52 26.00 7.13 -20.05
CA PHE A 52 26.10 5.69 -19.79
C PHE A 52 25.64 5.36 -18.36
N TYR A 53 24.98 4.22 -18.21
CA TYR A 53 24.52 3.80 -16.90
C TYR A 53 24.65 2.30 -16.67
N LEU A 54 24.84 1.97 -15.40
CA LEU A 54 24.66 0.64 -14.84
C LEU A 54 23.39 0.62 -14.03
N ARG A 55 22.45 -0.23 -14.37
CA ARG A 55 21.13 -0.29 -13.74
C ARG A 55 20.80 -1.69 -13.27
N ASP A 56 19.94 -1.76 -12.26
CA ASP A 56 19.37 -2.99 -11.71
C ASP A 56 20.43 -3.95 -11.15
N GLY A 57 21.62 -3.44 -10.84
CA GLY A 57 22.65 -4.19 -10.12
C GLY A 57 22.37 -4.19 -8.63
N GLY A 58 22.60 -5.33 -7.96
CA GLY A 58 22.35 -5.38 -6.54
C GLY A 58 22.42 -6.76 -5.93
N TYR A 59 21.65 -6.95 -4.89
CA TYR A 59 21.64 -8.19 -4.13
C TYR A 59 20.22 -8.64 -3.80
N TYR A 60 19.98 -9.92 -4.04
CA TYR A 60 18.77 -10.61 -3.62
C TYR A 60 19.07 -11.41 -2.35
N TRP A 61 18.31 -11.18 -1.31
CA TRP A 61 18.44 -11.83 -0.02
C TRP A 61 17.19 -12.66 0.29
N ALA A 62 17.33 -13.98 0.25
CA ALA A 62 16.34 -14.91 0.74
C ALA A 62 16.45 -15.00 2.27
N ILE A 63 15.72 -14.14 2.97
CA ILE A 63 15.81 -14.02 4.43
C ILE A 63 15.30 -15.30 5.11
N ASN A 64 14.13 -15.78 4.67
CA ASN A 64 13.52 -17.01 5.14
C ASN A 64 12.45 -17.48 4.14
N ASP A 65 11.81 -18.61 4.42
CA ASP A 65 10.76 -19.20 3.55
C ASP A 65 9.52 -18.32 3.35
N TYR A 66 9.38 -17.25 4.10
CA TYR A 66 8.21 -16.37 4.07
C TYR A 66 8.51 -14.95 3.58
N MET A 67 9.78 -14.58 3.48
CA MET A 67 10.18 -13.21 3.20
C MET A 67 11.50 -13.17 2.42
N ASP A 68 11.51 -12.37 1.37
CA ASP A 68 12.70 -12.01 0.60
C ASP A 68 12.93 -10.49 0.61
N LEU A 69 14.12 -10.08 0.22
CA LEU A 69 14.49 -8.69 0.03
C LEU A 69 15.39 -8.57 -1.18
N LYS A 70 15.06 -7.69 -2.09
CA LYS A 70 15.85 -7.33 -3.26
C LYS A 70 16.24 -5.86 -3.18
N ALA A 71 17.52 -5.57 -3.11
CA ALA A 71 18.06 -4.23 -3.12
C ALA A 71 18.84 -4.01 -4.42
N LEU A 72 18.44 -3.02 -5.20
CA LEU A 72 19.04 -2.66 -6.47
C LEU A 72 19.56 -1.24 -6.44
N GLY A 73 20.60 -0.99 -7.22
CA GLY A 73 21.15 0.33 -7.44
C GLY A 73 21.27 0.66 -8.92
N GLU A 74 21.26 1.92 -9.22
CA GLU A 74 21.55 2.44 -10.55
C GLU A 74 22.47 3.67 -10.44
N ILE A 75 23.43 3.76 -11.33
CA ILE A 75 24.39 4.86 -11.40
C ILE A 75 24.58 5.31 -12.85
N TYR A 76 24.72 6.59 -13.03
CA TYR A 76 24.85 7.24 -14.33
C TYR A 76 26.11 8.09 -14.38
N THR A 77 26.77 8.16 -15.53
CA THR A 77 28.05 8.88 -15.69
C THR A 77 27.93 10.38 -15.43
N LYS A 78 26.77 11.00 -15.67
CA LYS A 78 26.56 12.43 -15.42
C LYS A 78 26.15 12.74 -13.95
N GLY A 79 26.29 11.77 -13.04
CA GLY A 79 26.10 11.99 -11.59
C GLY A 79 24.69 11.74 -11.07
N SER A 80 23.77 11.23 -11.90
CA SER A 80 22.50 10.68 -11.43
C SER A 80 22.74 9.33 -10.75
N TRP A 81 21.93 9.01 -9.74
CA TRP A 81 21.95 7.71 -9.11
C TRP A 81 20.58 7.40 -8.48
N GLY A 82 20.30 6.13 -8.33
CA GLY A 82 19.08 5.66 -7.71
C GLY A 82 19.28 4.37 -6.93
N THR A 83 18.33 4.09 -6.07
CA THR A 83 18.25 2.83 -5.35
C THR A 83 16.81 2.39 -5.24
N SER A 84 16.58 1.09 -5.32
CA SER A 84 15.28 0.50 -5.08
C SER A 84 15.39 -0.70 -4.15
N VAL A 85 14.39 -0.86 -3.32
CA VAL A 85 14.26 -1.97 -2.38
C VAL A 85 12.89 -2.57 -2.56
N GLU A 86 12.85 -3.87 -2.81
CA GLU A 86 11.63 -4.64 -2.92
C GLU A 86 11.67 -5.79 -1.93
N THR A 87 10.61 -5.98 -1.19
CA THR A 87 10.44 -7.12 -0.30
C THR A 87 9.08 -7.76 -0.54
N ASN A 88 9.06 -9.07 -0.71
CA ASN A 88 7.86 -9.86 -0.79
C ASN A 88 7.77 -10.70 0.48
N TYR A 89 6.61 -10.73 1.07
CA TYR A 89 6.36 -11.58 2.21
C TYR A 89 5.02 -12.32 2.05
N ASN A 90 5.06 -13.61 2.31
CA ASN A 90 3.89 -14.47 2.16
C ASN A 90 3.93 -15.60 3.20
N LYS A 91 2.98 -15.56 4.12
CA LYS A 91 2.75 -16.66 5.06
C LYS A 91 1.41 -17.29 4.76
N ARG A 92 1.46 -18.49 4.18
CA ARG A 92 0.26 -19.23 3.75
C ARG A 92 -0.79 -19.29 4.84
N TYR A 93 -2.05 -19.00 4.49
CA TYR A 93 -3.22 -18.92 5.37
C TYR A 93 -3.16 -17.82 6.44
N LYS A 94 -2.22 -16.91 6.40
CA LYS A 94 -2.12 -15.80 7.34
C LYS A 94 -2.14 -14.43 6.66
N TYR A 95 -1.13 -14.15 5.86
CA TYR A 95 -1.01 -12.86 5.15
C TYR A 95 -0.07 -12.97 3.96
N ARG A 96 -0.22 -12.03 3.07
CA ARG A 96 0.69 -11.79 1.95
C ARG A 96 0.84 -10.30 1.70
N GLY A 97 1.98 -9.91 1.19
CA GLY A 97 2.21 -8.53 0.82
C GLY A 97 3.52 -8.33 0.08
N ASN A 98 3.67 -7.11 -0.41
CA ASN A 98 4.85 -6.63 -1.11
C ASN A 98 5.07 -5.18 -0.71
N VAL A 99 6.31 -4.81 -0.48
CA VAL A 99 6.74 -3.41 -0.30
C VAL A 99 7.79 -3.11 -1.34
N TYR A 100 7.59 -2.03 -2.07
CA TYR A 100 8.55 -1.49 -3.03
C TYR A 100 8.82 -0.03 -2.67
N PHE A 101 10.08 0.30 -2.49
CA PHE A 101 10.56 1.67 -2.31
C PHE A 101 11.63 1.97 -3.35
N SER A 102 11.55 3.11 -3.99
CA SER A 102 12.57 3.59 -4.93
C SER A 102 12.86 5.05 -4.66
N PHE A 103 14.14 5.39 -4.69
CA PHE A 103 14.63 6.75 -4.63
C PHE A 103 15.54 7.01 -5.82
N LEU A 104 15.35 8.16 -6.47
CA LEU A 104 16.10 8.56 -7.65
C LEU A 104 16.56 10.01 -7.48
N ARG A 105 17.84 10.25 -7.63
CA ARG A 105 18.44 11.58 -7.78
C ARG A 105 18.87 11.74 -9.22
N THR A 106 18.15 12.57 -9.96
CA THR A 106 18.42 12.87 -11.37
C THR A 106 19.19 14.19 -11.49
N VAL A 107 20.27 14.16 -12.22
CA VAL A 107 21.06 15.34 -12.60
C VAL A 107 20.94 15.52 -14.10
N GLU A 108 20.46 16.67 -14.52
CA GLU A 108 20.31 17.06 -15.92
C GLU A 108 21.10 18.32 -16.16
N GLY A 109 21.60 18.49 -17.39
CA GLY A 109 22.46 19.59 -17.75
C GLY A 109 23.91 19.46 -17.24
N GLU A 110 24.74 20.41 -17.58
CA GLU A 110 26.14 20.45 -17.15
C GLU A 110 26.32 21.40 -15.97
N LYS A 111 27.17 20.99 -15.01
CA LYS A 111 27.48 21.81 -13.84
C LYS A 111 27.99 23.19 -14.27
N ASN A 112 27.41 24.24 -13.72
CA ASN A 112 27.63 25.66 -14.03
C ASN A 112 26.95 26.16 -15.31
N MET A 113 26.10 25.40 -15.96
CA MET A 113 25.25 25.86 -17.06
C MET A 113 23.83 26.19 -16.55
N PRO A 114 23.09 27.09 -17.26
CA PRO A 114 21.73 27.47 -16.84
C PRO A 114 20.70 26.33 -16.82
N ASP A 115 20.99 25.24 -17.54
CA ASP A 115 20.18 24.07 -17.65
C ASP A 115 20.47 23.00 -16.57
N TYR A 116 21.43 23.31 -15.67
CA TYR A 116 21.75 22.37 -14.57
C TYR A 116 20.62 22.27 -13.57
N GLN A 117 20.03 21.09 -13.48
CA GLN A 117 18.95 20.78 -12.55
C GLN A 117 19.21 19.48 -11.81
N VAL A 118 18.95 19.50 -10.51
CA VAL A 118 18.98 18.31 -9.66
C VAL A 118 17.59 18.05 -9.11
N THR A 119 17.01 16.94 -9.49
CA THR A 119 15.70 16.50 -9.03
C THR A 119 15.84 15.27 -8.13
N LYS A 120 15.17 15.30 -7.00
CA LYS A 120 15.04 14.13 -6.11
C LYS A 120 13.63 13.63 -6.20
N SER A 121 13.46 12.35 -6.46
CA SER A 121 12.15 11.73 -6.59
C SER A 121 12.12 10.39 -5.87
N PHE A 122 10.96 10.00 -5.39
CA PHE A 122 10.77 8.73 -4.71
C PHE A 122 9.41 8.13 -5.01
N LYS A 123 9.30 6.83 -4.81
CA LYS A 123 8.06 6.06 -4.94
C LYS A 123 7.98 5.02 -3.84
N LEU A 124 6.84 4.93 -3.22
CA LEU A 124 6.51 3.93 -2.21
C LEU A 124 5.26 3.18 -2.64
N GLN A 125 5.37 1.88 -2.77
CA GLN A 125 4.23 1.01 -2.99
C GLN A 125 4.20 -0.05 -1.88
N TRP A 126 3.05 -0.24 -1.29
CA TRP A 126 2.84 -1.29 -0.31
C TRP A 126 1.49 -1.94 -0.55
N THR A 127 1.51 -3.23 -0.75
CA THR A 127 0.30 -4.04 -0.78
C THR A 127 0.33 -5.03 0.36
N HIS A 128 -0.74 -5.13 1.09
CA HIS A 128 -0.90 -6.12 2.15
C HIS A 128 -2.33 -6.66 2.14
N SER A 129 -2.45 -7.95 2.34
CA SER A 129 -3.73 -8.62 2.46
C SER A 129 -3.64 -9.71 3.52
N LYS A 130 -4.47 -9.61 4.53
CA LYS A 130 -4.66 -10.66 5.53
C LYS A 130 -5.60 -11.74 4.99
N ASP A 131 -5.26 -13.00 5.18
CA ASP A 131 -6.12 -14.12 4.80
C ASP A 131 -7.26 -14.28 5.83
N SER A 132 -8.49 -14.40 5.35
CA SER A 132 -9.67 -14.57 6.20
C SER A 132 -9.62 -15.85 7.04
N ARG A 133 -8.87 -16.86 6.56
CA ARG A 133 -8.66 -18.13 7.30
C ARG A 133 -7.84 -17.95 8.57
N ALA A 134 -7.01 -16.91 8.67
CA ALA A 134 -6.26 -16.62 9.90
C ALA A 134 -7.16 -16.16 11.05
N ASN A 135 -8.12 -15.33 10.74
CA ASN A 135 -9.17 -14.88 11.66
C ASN A 135 -10.31 -14.29 10.83
N PRO A 136 -11.46 -15.00 10.75
CA PRO A 136 -12.60 -14.57 9.93
C PRO A 136 -13.24 -13.26 10.43
N ASN A 137 -13.08 -12.95 11.72
CA ASN A 137 -13.66 -11.76 12.34
C ASN A 137 -12.82 -10.50 12.15
N THR A 138 -11.61 -10.61 11.57
CA THR A 138 -10.72 -9.48 11.40
C THR A 138 -10.22 -9.43 9.97
N THR A 139 -10.43 -8.32 9.28
CA THR A 139 -9.82 -8.05 7.98
C THR A 139 -8.81 -6.93 8.09
N PHE A 140 -7.74 -7.05 7.35
CA PHE A 140 -6.77 -5.98 7.17
C PHE A 140 -6.25 -6.01 5.74
N SER A 141 -6.36 -4.89 5.06
CA SER A 141 -5.80 -4.71 3.72
C SER A 141 -5.18 -3.33 3.59
N ALA A 142 -4.07 -3.27 2.88
CA ALA A 142 -3.41 -2.03 2.54
C ALA A 142 -3.02 -2.04 1.07
N ARG A 143 -3.25 -0.92 0.41
CA ARG A 143 -2.75 -0.61 -0.93
C ARG A 143 -2.28 0.83 -0.92
N VAL A 144 -0.99 1.01 -0.70
CA VAL A 144 -0.33 2.31 -0.73
C VAL A 144 0.39 2.46 -2.06
N ASN A 145 0.15 3.55 -2.75
CA ASN A 145 0.85 3.95 -3.97
C ASN A 145 1.09 5.45 -3.91
N PHE A 146 2.23 5.81 -3.38
CA PHE A 146 2.64 7.19 -3.17
C PHE A 146 3.95 7.46 -3.91
N ALA A 147 4.02 8.56 -4.64
CA ALA A 147 5.25 8.97 -5.30
C ALA A 147 5.35 10.49 -5.35
N SER A 148 6.58 11.01 -5.44
CA SER A 148 6.78 12.42 -5.74
C SER A 148 6.31 12.74 -7.16
N GLU A 149 5.86 13.97 -7.40
CA GLU A 149 5.33 14.44 -8.69
C GLU A 149 6.29 14.14 -9.86
N SER A 150 7.57 14.32 -9.64
CA SER A 150 8.60 14.16 -10.67
C SER A 150 8.99 12.71 -10.95
N TYR A 151 8.58 11.73 -10.11
CA TYR A 151 9.09 10.36 -10.20
C TYR A 151 8.86 9.72 -11.57
N GLU A 152 7.63 9.72 -12.07
CA GLU A 152 7.30 9.03 -13.32
C GLU A 152 7.92 9.71 -14.54
N ARG A 153 8.19 11.02 -14.46
CA ARG A 153 8.84 11.77 -15.53
C ARG A 153 10.35 11.58 -15.57
N LYS A 154 10.95 11.15 -14.45
CA LYS A 154 12.41 11.01 -14.31
C LYS A 154 12.86 9.54 -14.19
N ASN A 155 11.96 8.63 -13.94
CA ASN A 155 12.26 7.20 -13.93
C ASN A 155 12.22 6.64 -15.35
N LEU A 156 13.29 5.96 -15.77
CA LEU A 156 13.43 5.42 -17.12
C LEU A 156 12.34 4.41 -17.48
N GLU A 157 12.03 3.51 -16.57
CA GLU A 157 11.03 2.49 -16.81
C GLU A 157 9.65 3.10 -17.06
N SER A 158 9.33 4.14 -16.30
CA SER A 158 8.08 4.88 -16.47
C SER A 158 8.05 5.69 -17.77
N MET A 159 9.18 6.25 -18.18
CA MET A 159 9.27 7.02 -19.43
C MET A 159 8.97 6.15 -20.68
N TYR A 160 9.37 4.89 -20.66
CA TYR A 160 9.08 3.94 -21.73
C TYR A 160 7.71 3.26 -21.61
N ASN A 161 6.99 3.46 -20.50
CA ASN A 161 5.65 2.92 -20.29
C ASN A 161 4.61 4.05 -20.35
N PRO A 162 3.84 4.20 -21.45
CA PRO A 162 2.86 5.28 -21.61
C PRO A 162 1.80 5.31 -20.50
N LEU A 163 1.41 4.15 -19.96
CA LEU A 163 0.41 4.07 -18.89
C LEU A 163 0.95 4.67 -17.58
N SER A 164 2.20 4.40 -17.25
CA SER A 164 2.85 4.96 -16.06
C SER A 164 3.14 6.45 -16.23
N TYR A 165 3.64 6.84 -17.39
CA TYR A 165 3.99 8.23 -17.70
C TYR A 165 2.77 9.16 -17.70
N THR A 166 1.63 8.70 -18.18
CA THR A 166 0.38 9.48 -18.25
C THR A 166 -0.48 9.41 -17.00
N GLN A 167 -0.08 8.60 -16.01
CA GLN A 167 -0.83 8.47 -14.77
C GLN A 167 -0.84 9.81 -14.01
N SER A 168 -2.01 10.44 -13.95
CA SER A 168 -2.21 11.73 -13.28
C SER A 168 -2.74 11.61 -11.86
N THR A 169 -3.26 10.46 -11.48
CA THR A 169 -3.89 10.24 -10.17
C THR A 169 -3.38 8.96 -9.52
N ARG A 170 -3.09 9.02 -8.22
CA ARG A 170 -2.71 7.86 -7.41
C ARG A 170 -3.61 7.74 -6.21
N ALA A 171 -4.07 6.55 -5.95
CA ALA A 171 -4.90 6.27 -4.80
C ALA A 171 -4.18 5.30 -3.86
N SER A 172 -4.23 5.63 -2.58
CA SER A 172 -3.76 4.76 -1.49
C SER A 172 -4.90 4.54 -0.52
N SER A 173 -5.05 3.32 -0.05
CA SER A 173 -6.06 2.95 0.93
C SER A 173 -5.52 1.93 1.92
N VAL A 174 -5.82 2.13 3.18
CA VAL A 174 -5.58 1.16 4.25
C VAL A 174 -6.91 0.93 4.94
N SER A 175 -7.31 -0.30 5.10
CA SER A 175 -8.57 -0.66 5.75
C SER A 175 -8.36 -1.76 6.78
N PHE A 176 -9.01 -1.59 7.90
CA PHE A 176 -9.08 -2.54 8.99
C PHE A 176 -10.53 -2.72 9.39
N SER A 177 -10.98 -3.94 9.60
CA SER A 177 -12.26 -4.18 10.25
C SER A 177 -12.18 -5.33 11.23
N HIS A 178 -12.94 -5.21 12.31
CA HIS A 178 -13.10 -6.26 13.30
C HIS A 178 -14.55 -6.37 13.74
N THR A 179 -15.05 -7.58 13.72
CA THR A 179 -16.42 -7.89 14.17
C THR A 179 -16.34 -8.71 15.45
N PHE A 180 -17.10 -8.28 16.45
CA PHE A 180 -17.28 -8.98 17.72
C PHE A 180 -18.62 -9.73 17.67
N PRO A 181 -18.64 -11.04 17.30
CA PRO A 181 -19.89 -11.78 17.09
C PRO A 181 -20.74 -11.89 18.34
N THR A 182 -20.09 -11.95 19.51
CA THR A 182 -20.77 -12.12 20.82
C THR A 182 -21.71 -10.96 21.17
N ILE A 183 -21.34 -9.74 20.80
CA ILE A 183 -22.11 -8.52 21.11
C ILE A 183 -22.71 -7.88 19.86
N GLY A 184 -22.43 -8.47 18.68
CA GLY A 184 -22.88 -7.91 17.40
C GLY A 184 -22.29 -6.55 17.04
N LEU A 185 -21.10 -6.21 17.57
CA LEU A 185 -20.41 -4.95 17.29
C LEU A 185 -19.42 -5.16 16.15
N SER A 186 -19.48 -4.32 15.13
CA SER A 186 -18.47 -4.23 14.06
C SER A 186 -17.83 -2.85 14.09
N ILE A 187 -16.51 -2.85 14.03
CA ILE A 187 -15.71 -1.63 13.94
C ILE A 187 -14.91 -1.72 12.63
N ALA A 188 -15.01 -0.68 11.81
CA ALA A 188 -14.17 -0.56 10.64
C ALA A 188 -13.47 0.80 10.65
N ALA A 189 -12.20 0.79 10.31
CA ALA A 189 -11.37 1.99 10.18
C ALA A 189 -10.72 1.99 8.80
N SER A 190 -10.73 3.11 8.13
CA SER A 190 -10.06 3.29 6.85
C SER A 190 -9.28 4.60 6.81
N ALA A 191 -8.23 4.57 6.02
CA ALA A 191 -7.42 5.72 5.67
C ALA A 191 -7.29 5.75 4.15
N ASN A 192 -7.71 6.83 3.53
CA ASN A 192 -7.65 7.01 2.10
C ASN A 192 -6.84 8.26 1.77
N LEU A 193 -5.97 8.14 0.76
CA LEU A 193 -5.18 9.22 0.22
C LEU A 193 -5.28 9.18 -1.30
N THR A 194 -5.65 10.30 -1.90
CA THR A 194 -5.66 10.48 -3.36
C THR A 194 -4.75 11.63 -3.71
N GLN A 195 -3.74 11.33 -4.50
CA GLN A 195 -2.77 12.29 -5.00
C GLN A 195 -3.09 12.61 -6.46
N ASN A 196 -3.26 13.89 -6.77
CA ASN A 196 -3.39 14.39 -8.14
C ASN A 196 -2.07 15.02 -8.56
N MET A 197 -1.37 14.35 -9.48
CA MET A 197 -0.05 14.75 -9.96
C MET A 197 -0.09 15.97 -10.90
N ARG A 198 -1.27 16.27 -11.48
CA ARG A 198 -1.42 17.42 -12.40
C ARG A 198 -1.47 18.74 -11.63
N ASP A 199 -2.19 18.74 -10.51
CA ASP A 199 -2.43 19.95 -9.71
C ASP A 199 -1.58 19.96 -8.43
N SER A 200 -0.73 18.94 -8.24
CA SER A 200 0.09 18.72 -7.03
C SER A 200 -0.75 18.78 -5.75
N THR A 201 -1.98 18.24 -5.82
CA THR A 201 -2.90 18.24 -4.68
C THR A 201 -3.05 16.85 -4.09
N ILE A 202 -3.18 16.81 -2.78
CA ILE A 202 -3.40 15.58 -2.01
C ILE A 202 -4.68 15.74 -1.21
N ALA A 203 -5.62 14.83 -1.45
CA ALA A 203 -6.82 14.68 -0.65
C ALA A 203 -6.65 13.48 0.29
N MET A 204 -6.84 13.68 1.57
CA MET A 204 -6.74 12.63 2.58
C MET A 204 -8.03 12.55 3.38
N THR A 205 -8.47 11.33 3.66
CA THR A 205 -9.49 11.02 4.64
C THR A 205 -8.88 10.07 5.65
N LEU A 206 -8.61 10.58 6.87
CA LEU A 206 -7.78 9.89 7.86
C LEU A 206 -8.01 10.42 9.28
N PRO A 207 -8.49 9.62 10.23
CA PRO A 207 -9.15 8.34 10.03
C PRO A 207 -10.62 8.49 9.60
N ASP A 208 -11.14 7.50 8.90
CA ASP A 208 -12.57 7.27 8.74
C ASP A 208 -12.92 6.01 9.54
N VAL A 209 -13.66 6.18 10.63
CA VAL A 209 -13.98 5.08 11.55
C VAL A 209 -15.48 4.93 11.63
N SER A 210 -15.97 3.73 11.35
CA SER A 210 -17.37 3.37 11.49
C SER A 210 -17.57 2.33 12.59
N PHE A 211 -18.63 2.55 13.35
CA PHE A 211 -19.09 1.64 14.39
C PHE A 211 -20.50 1.20 14.02
N SER A 212 -20.75 -0.09 14.07
CA SER A 212 -22.06 -0.66 13.79
C SER A 212 -22.40 -1.69 14.85
N LEU A 213 -23.43 -1.44 15.62
CA LEU A 213 -23.99 -2.41 16.54
C LEU A 213 -25.22 -3.04 15.89
N ALA A 214 -25.18 -4.35 15.72
CA ALA A 214 -26.28 -5.13 15.18
C ALA A 214 -27.54 -4.92 16.03
N ARG A 215 -28.68 -5.09 15.39
CA ARG A 215 -29.98 -5.01 16.04
C ARG A 215 -30.04 -5.94 17.26
N PHE A 216 -30.38 -5.38 18.41
CA PHE A 216 -30.61 -6.13 19.64
C PHE A 216 -31.96 -5.74 20.25
N TYR A 217 -32.46 -6.61 21.10
CA TYR A 217 -33.77 -6.45 21.73
C TYR A 217 -33.59 -6.26 23.25
N PRO A 218 -33.48 -5.02 23.75
CA PRO A 218 -33.15 -4.75 25.16
C PRO A 218 -34.17 -5.27 26.16
N PHE A 219 -35.42 -5.38 25.74
CA PHE A 219 -36.55 -5.79 26.61
C PHE A 219 -36.96 -7.25 26.43
N ARG A 220 -36.19 -8.04 25.61
CA ARG A 220 -36.51 -9.44 25.38
C ARG A 220 -36.14 -10.28 26.60
N ARG A 221 -37.10 -11.07 27.09
CA ARG A 221 -36.85 -11.98 28.20
C ARG A 221 -35.84 -13.06 27.80
N LYS A 222 -34.94 -13.39 28.73
CA LYS A 222 -33.92 -14.45 28.53
C LYS A 222 -34.55 -15.84 28.36
N TYR A 223 -35.68 -16.09 29.01
CA TYR A 223 -36.47 -17.32 28.91
C TYR A 223 -37.87 -16.95 28.50
N SER A 224 -38.21 -17.14 27.25
CA SER A 224 -39.54 -16.82 26.72
C SER A 224 -40.48 -18.00 26.92
N VAL A 225 -41.43 -17.87 27.84
CA VAL A 225 -42.55 -18.80 28.02
C VAL A 225 -43.83 -18.07 27.58
N GLY A 226 -44.52 -18.64 26.56
CA GLY A 226 -45.73 -18.06 25.99
C GLY A 226 -45.50 -17.06 24.84
N LYS A 227 -46.55 -16.27 24.52
CA LYS A 227 -46.48 -15.29 23.42
C LYS A 227 -45.58 -14.12 23.78
N GLU A 228 -44.81 -13.64 22.80
CA GLU A 228 -43.99 -12.46 22.94
C GLU A 228 -44.85 -11.25 23.20
N ARG A 229 -44.47 -10.41 24.18
CA ARG A 229 -45.15 -9.15 24.52
C ARG A 229 -44.73 -8.05 23.53
N TRP A 230 -45.53 -7.04 23.34
CA TRP A 230 -45.28 -5.97 22.38
C TRP A 230 -43.94 -5.25 22.61
N TYR A 231 -43.52 -5.05 23.85
CA TYR A 231 -42.23 -4.39 24.18
C TYR A 231 -41.02 -5.30 23.92
N GLU A 232 -41.18 -6.63 23.85
CA GLU A 232 -40.09 -7.55 23.52
C GLU A 232 -39.71 -7.47 22.04
N LYS A 233 -40.56 -6.88 21.22
CA LYS A 233 -40.34 -6.64 19.79
C LYS A 233 -39.70 -5.30 19.50
N ILE A 234 -39.40 -4.50 20.52
CA ILE A 234 -38.64 -3.26 20.37
C ILE A 234 -37.18 -3.64 20.15
N SER A 235 -36.64 -3.22 19.02
CA SER A 235 -35.26 -3.41 18.67
C SER A 235 -34.54 -2.08 18.56
N VAL A 236 -33.27 -2.09 18.93
CA VAL A 236 -32.37 -0.95 18.86
C VAL A 236 -31.13 -1.39 18.09
N SER A 237 -30.66 -0.52 17.22
CA SER A 237 -29.34 -0.67 16.60
C SER A 237 -28.60 0.66 16.69
N TYR A 238 -27.32 0.66 16.45
CA TYR A 238 -26.49 1.85 16.48
C TYR A 238 -25.54 1.86 15.31
N THR A 239 -25.41 3.00 14.64
CA THR A 239 -24.36 3.26 13.67
C THR A 239 -23.74 4.61 13.97
N GLY A 240 -22.42 4.64 14.04
CA GLY A 240 -21.62 5.86 14.21
C GLY A 240 -20.54 5.92 13.15
N GLN A 241 -20.24 7.11 12.66
CA GLN A 241 -19.15 7.36 11.71
C GLN A 241 -18.40 8.62 12.14
N LEU A 242 -17.10 8.47 12.30
CA LEU A 242 -16.15 9.56 12.49
C LEU A 242 -15.34 9.68 11.19
N SER A 243 -15.38 10.84 10.56
CA SER A 243 -14.61 11.08 9.35
C SER A 243 -13.85 12.39 9.45
N ASN A 244 -12.55 12.32 9.18
CA ASN A 244 -11.67 13.48 9.10
C ASN A 244 -11.12 13.59 7.70
N SER A 245 -11.22 14.75 7.08
CA SER A 245 -10.75 14.98 5.72
C SER A 245 -9.98 16.28 5.58
N ILE A 246 -9.01 16.25 4.68
CA ILE A 246 -8.24 17.42 4.28
C ILE A 246 -7.88 17.34 2.80
N THR A 247 -7.83 18.49 2.15
CA THR A 247 -7.26 18.64 0.81
C THR A 247 -6.19 19.72 0.87
N THR A 248 -4.97 19.36 0.50
CA THR A 248 -3.81 20.24 0.59
C THR A 248 -2.89 20.05 -0.61
N LYS A 249 -1.94 20.97 -0.80
CA LYS A 249 -0.87 20.81 -1.77
C LYS A 249 0.27 19.98 -1.19
N GLU A 250 0.99 19.25 -2.04
CA GLU A 250 2.10 18.38 -1.65
C GLU A 250 3.19 19.12 -0.84
N ASP A 251 3.51 20.36 -1.21
CA ASP A 251 4.51 21.18 -0.53
C ASP A 251 4.13 21.60 0.89
N LYS A 252 2.86 21.52 1.26
CA LYS A 252 2.33 21.84 2.59
C LYS A 252 2.16 20.64 3.51
N LEU A 253 2.31 19.41 2.99
CA LEU A 253 1.99 18.18 3.70
C LEU A 253 2.74 18.01 5.04
N PHE A 254 3.96 18.55 5.13
CA PHE A 254 4.80 18.42 6.32
C PHE A 254 4.94 19.73 7.12
N LYS A 255 4.11 20.73 6.84
CA LYS A 255 4.15 22.01 7.56
C LYS A 255 3.17 22.01 8.72
N SER A 256 3.54 22.66 9.83
CA SER A 256 2.80 22.66 11.10
C SER A 256 1.37 23.22 11.06
N ASN A 257 1.02 23.97 10.02
CA ASN A 257 -0.31 24.55 9.86
C ASN A 257 -1.37 23.56 9.35
N LEU A 258 -0.98 22.36 9.00
CA LEU A 258 -1.89 21.33 8.47
C LEU A 258 -3.02 20.98 9.44
N VAL A 259 -2.76 21.02 10.74
CA VAL A 259 -3.73 20.64 11.79
C VAL A 259 -4.98 21.52 11.79
N LYS A 260 -4.88 22.77 11.36
CA LYS A 260 -6.00 23.72 11.33
C LYS A 260 -6.96 23.52 10.16
N ASP A 261 -6.52 22.86 9.10
CA ASP A 261 -7.27 22.72 7.85
C ASP A 261 -8.08 21.42 7.80
N TRP A 262 -8.00 20.58 8.85
CA TRP A 262 -8.76 19.35 8.94
C TRP A 262 -10.25 19.62 9.17
N ARG A 263 -11.07 18.97 8.37
CA ARG A 263 -12.53 18.94 8.53
C ARG A 263 -12.92 17.68 9.25
N ASN A 264 -13.40 17.83 10.47
CA ASN A 264 -13.80 16.73 11.34
C ASN A 264 -15.32 16.63 11.35
N GLY A 265 -15.85 15.44 11.16
CA GLY A 265 -17.27 15.15 11.22
C GLY A 265 -17.51 13.90 12.05
N PHE A 266 -18.49 13.98 12.95
CA PHE A 266 -19.00 12.80 13.65
C PHE A 266 -20.52 12.73 13.44
N GLN A 267 -20.98 11.60 12.92
CA GLN A 267 -22.38 11.30 12.71
C GLN A 267 -22.74 10.04 13.48
N HIS A 268 -23.86 10.06 14.16
CA HIS A 268 -24.40 8.85 14.77
C HIS A 268 -25.89 8.74 14.46
N ARG A 269 -26.37 7.52 14.44
CA ARG A 269 -27.77 7.19 14.22
C ARG A 269 -28.16 6.05 15.14
N VAL A 270 -29.28 6.22 15.81
CA VAL A 270 -29.89 5.24 16.72
C VAL A 270 -31.28 4.93 16.23
N PRO A 271 -31.48 4.00 15.29
CA PRO A 271 -32.80 3.56 14.89
C PRO A 271 -33.41 2.68 15.97
N ILE A 272 -34.64 2.99 16.32
CA ILE A 272 -35.49 2.22 17.23
C ILE A 272 -36.69 1.74 16.43
N ASP A 273 -36.78 0.44 16.24
CA ASP A 273 -37.88 -0.20 15.50
C ASP A 273 -38.73 -1.02 16.44
N ALA A 274 -40.04 -0.96 16.25
CA ALA A 274 -40.95 -1.85 16.90
C ALA A 274 -41.90 -2.46 15.86
N THR A 275 -42.24 -3.72 16.01
CA THR A 275 -43.18 -4.40 15.09
C THR A 275 -44.22 -5.10 15.92
N PHE A 276 -45.49 -4.72 15.75
CA PHE A 276 -46.60 -5.35 16.44
C PHE A 276 -47.83 -5.51 15.51
N GLN A 277 -48.60 -6.52 15.79
CA GLN A 277 -49.83 -6.79 15.08
C GLN A 277 -51.02 -6.30 15.90
N LEU A 278 -51.84 -5.45 15.30
CA LEU A 278 -53.12 -5.03 15.83
C LEU A 278 -54.24 -5.87 15.22
N PHE A 279 -55.11 -6.44 16.06
CA PHE A 279 -56.26 -7.28 15.64
C PHE A 279 -55.93 -8.45 14.73
N LYS A 280 -54.69 -8.99 14.73
CA LYS A 280 -54.16 -10.08 13.86
C LYS A 280 -54.04 -9.73 12.37
N TYR A 281 -54.61 -8.64 11.91
CA TYR A 281 -54.68 -8.30 10.49
C TYR A 281 -53.87 -7.07 10.11
N ILE A 282 -53.54 -6.21 11.05
CA ILE A 282 -52.84 -4.94 10.79
C ILE A 282 -51.45 -5.04 11.40
N ASN A 283 -50.41 -5.01 10.56
CA ASN A 283 -49.02 -4.91 11.00
C ASN A 283 -48.63 -3.45 11.09
N ILE A 284 -48.23 -3.00 12.28
CA ILE A 284 -47.73 -1.65 12.54
C ILE A 284 -46.24 -1.75 12.83
N SER A 285 -45.44 -1.03 12.06
CA SER A 285 -43.98 -1.01 12.20
C SER A 285 -43.47 0.44 12.34
N PRO A 286 -43.66 1.04 13.53
CA PRO A 286 -43.11 2.37 13.79
C PRO A 286 -41.57 2.30 13.80
N ASN A 287 -40.96 3.28 13.15
CA ASN A 287 -39.52 3.50 13.14
C ASN A 287 -39.27 4.91 13.64
N LEU A 288 -38.36 5.03 14.58
CA LEU A 288 -37.86 6.29 15.10
C LEU A 288 -36.35 6.29 14.98
N SER A 289 -35.79 7.28 14.32
CA SER A 289 -34.35 7.44 14.19
C SER A 289 -33.88 8.79 14.71
N PHE A 290 -32.89 8.75 15.56
CA PHE A 290 -32.18 9.91 16.09
C PHE A 290 -30.81 10.06 15.44
#